data_46a7c7969ced6449db67a436fb906d29
#
_entry.id   46a7c7969ced6449db67a436fb906d29
#
_cell.length_a   1.000
_cell.length_b   1.000
_cell.length_c   1.000
_cell.angle_alpha   90.00
_cell.angle_beta   90.00
_cell.angle_gamma   90.00
#
_symmetry.space_group_name_H-M   'P 1'
#
loop_
_entity.id
_entity.type
_entity.pdbx_description
1 polymer ?
#
loop_
_entity_poly.entity_id
_entity_poly.type
_entity_poly.pdbx_seq_one_letter_code
_entity_poly.pdbx_strand_id
1 'polypeptide(L)'
;MAIVILCHGHVKTFNNVSGADYDIWKLKLREKNAELFFEFCTLVGFIHMNIAIKSEKSGFKDKTKAVGGTQRVLSCQPAAGHESKNRYGITSDIMLPSPEQGYKNLVEAIAKGQENVKALSAKENQNV
;
A
#
# COMPACT_ATOMS: atom_id res chain seq x y z
N MET A 1 -16.15 16.70 -3.64
CA MET A 1 -16.15 16.22 -2.24
C MET A 1 -15.24 15.01 -2.15
N ALA A 2 -14.30 14.98 -1.21
CA ALA A 2 -13.47 13.81 -0.94
C ALA A 2 -13.88 13.21 0.42
N ILE A 3 -14.01 11.90 0.48
CA ILE A 3 -14.33 11.16 1.70
C ILE A 3 -13.10 10.32 2.06
N VAL A 4 -12.58 10.48 3.26
CA VAL A 4 -11.47 9.71 3.80
C VAL A 4 -11.98 8.86 4.96
N ILE A 5 -11.72 7.56 4.89
CA ILE A 5 -12.09 6.60 5.93
C ILE A 5 -10.81 6.05 6.54
N LEU A 6 -10.66 6.17 7.85
CA LEU A 6 -9.55 5.60 8.60
C LEU A 6 -10.00 4.30 9.26
N CYS A 7 -9.22 3.25 9.07
CA CYS A 7 -9.50 1.93 9.61
C CYS A 7 -8.22 1.32 10.18
N HIS A 8 -8.34 0.55 11.26
CA HIS A 8 -7.23 -0.27 11.74
C HIS A 8 -6.99 -1.44 10.79
N GLY A 9 -5.73 -1.84 10.66
CA GLY A 9 -5.34 -3.09 10.03
C GLY A 9 -5.23 -4.22 11.05
N HIS A 10 -5.37 -5.45 10.59
CA HIS A 10 -5.03 -6.66 11.33
C HIS A 10 -4.37 -7.68 10.40
N VAL A 11 -3.58 -8.56 10.97
CA VAL A 11 -2.97 -9.66 10.22
C VAL A 11 -3.96 -10.81 10.13
N LYS A 12 -4.13 -11.34 8.93
CA LYS A 12 -4.94 -12.54 8.66
C LYS A 12 -4.16 -13.45 7.73
N THR A 13 -4.18 -14.74 7.99
CA THR A 13 -3.58 -15.73 7.11
C THR A 13 -4.38 -15.82 5.81
N PHE A 14 -3.69 -15.71 4.70
CA PHE A 14 -4.24 -15.89 3.36
C PHE A 14 -3.98 -17.31 2.89
N ASN A 15 -5.06 -18.03 2.60
CA ASN A 15 -4.97 -19.39 2.06
C ASN A 15 -4.59 -19.31 0.58
N ASN A 16 -3.36 -19.65 0.27
CA ASN A 16 -2.83 -19.57 -1.07
C ASN A 16 -3.10 -20.87 -1.85
N VAL A 17 -3.95 -20.81 -2.85
CA VAL A 17 -4.31 -21.96 -3.68
C VAL A 17 -3.11 -22.52 -4.47
N SER A 18 -2.09 -21.68 -4.73
CA SER A 18 -0.95 -22.02 -5.59
C SER A 18 0.36 -22.25 -4.83
N GLY A 19 0.35 -22.26 -3.50
CA GLY A 19 1.58 -22.41 -2.70
C GLY A 19 1.33 -22.40 -1.21
N ALA A 20 2.34 -22.09 -0.42
CA ALA A 20 2.23 -21.99 1.02
C ALA A 20 1.36 -20.78 1.43
N ASP A 21 0.57 -20.97 2.48
CA ASP A 21 -0.19 -19.89 3.10
C ASP A 21 0.74 -18.83 3.68
N TYR A 22 0.30 -17.58 3.66
CA TYR A 22 1.07 -16.46 4.20
C TYR A 22 0.18 -15.43 4.88
N ASP A 23 0.78 -14.62 5.74
CA ASP A 23 0.08 -13.59 6.49
C ASP A 23 0.01 -12.29 5.70
N ILE A 24 -1.16 -11.67 5.70
CA ILE A 24 -1.44 -10.41 5.01
C ILE A 24 -2.16 -9.42 5.93
N TRP A 25 -1.79 -8.15 5.83
CA TRP A 25 -2.52 -7.06 6.46
C TRP A 25 -3.81 -6.77 5.71
N LYS A 26 -4.92 -6.81 6.43
CA LYS A 26 -6.28 -6.51 5.93
C LYS A 26 -6.96 -5.45 6.77
N LEU A 27 -8.03 -4.87 6.23
CA LEU A 27 -8.92 -3.98 6.98
C LEU A 27 -9.55 -4.74 8.15
N LYS A 28 -9.45 -4.18 9.38
CA LYS A 28 -10.05 -4.76 10.58
C LYS A 28 -11.55 -4.45 10.65
N LEU A 29 -12.28 -5.03 9.73
CA LEU A 29 -13.73 -4.96 9.61
C LEU A 29 -14.31 -6.36 9.46
N ARG A 30 -15.64 -6.51 9.63
CA ARG A 30 -16.32 -7.73 9.22
C ARG A 30 -16.10 -7.96 7.74
N GLU A 31 -15.84 -9.19 7.34
CA GLU A 31 -15.41 -9.58 6.00
C GLU A 31 -16.26 -8.94 4.89
N LYS A 32 -17.58 -9.10 4.96
CA LYS A 32 -18.51 -8.48 3.99
C LYS A 32 -18.40 -6.95 3.93
N ASN A 33 -18.19 -6.29 5.06
CA ASN A 33 -18.02 -4.83 5.09
C ASN A 33 -16.65 -4.41 4.54
N ALA A 34 -15.59 -5.17 4.85
CA ALA A 34 -14.26 -4.93 4.33
C ALA A 34 -14.24 -5.02 2.80
N GLU A 35 -14.86 -6.05 2.23
CA GLU A 35 -15.00 -6.24 0.79
C GLU A 35 -15.76 -5.07 0.15
N LEU A 36 -16.90 -4.68 0.73
CA LEU A 36 -17.71 -3.56 0.23
C LEU A 36 -16.92 -2.25 0.21
N PHE A 37 -16.24 -1.90 1.30
CA PHE A 37 -15.40 -0.69 1.36
C PHE A 37 -14.22 -0.77 0.39
N PHE A 38 -13.60 -1.93 0.29
CA PHE A 38 -12.50 -2.14 -0.64
C PHE A 38 -12.94 -1.94 -2.09
N GLU A 39 -14.10 -2.45 -2.47
CA GLU A 39 -14.65 -2.24 -3.82
C GLU A 39 -15.06 -0.80 -4.08
N PHE A 40 -15.71 -0.16 -3.12
CA PHE A 40 -16.22 1.20 -3.25
C PHE A 40 -15.11 2.25 -3.32
N CYS A 41 -14.07 2.12 -2.50
CA CYS A 41 -12.99 3.10 -2.44
C CYS A 41 -12.17 3.17 -3.74
N THR A 42 -11.84 4.38 -4.18
CA THR A 42 -10.95 4.63 -5.33
C THR A 42 -9.49 4.34 -4.98
N LEU A 43 -9.12 4.61 -3.75
CA LEU A 43 -7.79 4.38 -3.19
C LEU A 43 -7.94 3.67 -1.85
N VAL A 44 -7.22 2.57 -1.67
CA VAL A 44 -7.01 1.90 -0.37
C VAL A 44 -5.52 1.83 -0.15
N GLY A 45 -5.03 2.54 0.85
CA GLY A 45 -3.61 2.60 1.17
C GLY A 45 -3.31 2.00 2.53
N PHE A 46 -2.16 1.39 2.65
CA PHE A 46 -1.63 0.84 3.88
C PHE A 46 -0.55 1.75 4.45
N ILE A 47 -0.80 2.29 5.65
CA ILE A 47 0.19 3.14 6.35
C ILE A 47 1.03 2.25 7.25
N HIS A 48 2.33 2.28 7.05
CA HIS A 48 3.28 1.55 7.86
C HIS A 48 4.57 2.35 8.11
N MET A 49 5.41 1.86 9.01
CA MET A 49 6.75 2.40 9.21
C MET A 49 7.70 1.81 8.18
N ASN A 50 8.61 2.63 7.67
CA ASN A 50 9.68 2.16 6.77
C ASN A 50 10.73 1.41 7.60
N ILE A 51 10.56 0.12 7.76
CA ILE A 51 11.45 -0.76 8.54
C ILE A 51 12.24 -1.63 7.58
N ALA A 52 13.57 -1.57 7.67
CA ALA A 52 14.45 -2.52 6.99
C ALA A 52 14.84 -3.65 7.98
N ILE A 53 14.74 -4.88 7.53
CA ILE A 53 15.20 -6.04 8.28
C ILE A 53 16.61 -6.38 7.81
N LYS A 54 17.59 -6.26 8.69
CA LYS A 54 18.96 -6.73 8.44
C LYS A 54 19.17 -8.07 9.15
N SER A 55 19.61 -9.05 8.38
CA SER A 55 20.07 -10.34 8.93
C SER A 55 21.58 -10.27 9.09
N GLU A 56 22.06 -10.40 10.30
CA GLU A 56 23.48 -10.51 10.61
C GLU A 56 23.82 -11.98 10.91
N LYS A 57 24.71 -12.54 10.12
CA LYS A 57 25.26 -13.87 10.40
C LYS A 57 26.23 -13.76 11.57
N SER A 58 25.87 -14.31 12.72
CA SER A 58 26.75 -14.42 13.88
C SER A 58 26.89 -15.88 14.26
N GLY A 59 27.90 -16.56 13.69
CA GLY A 59 28.18 -17.96 13.94
C GLY A 59 27.07 -18.90 13.48
N PHE A 60 26.60 -19.80 14.33
CA PHE A 60 25.56 -20.79 14.04
C PHE A 60 24.12 -20.29 14.18
N LYS A 61 23.91 -19.03 14.52
CA LYS A 61 22.56 -18.43 14.66
C LYS A 61 22.45 -17.13 13.87
N ASP A 62 21.50 -17.10 12.94
CA ASP A 62 21.12 -15.85 12.27
C ASP A 62 20.35 -14.97 13.25
N LYS A 63 20.87 -13.77 13.52
CA LYS A 63 20.16 -12.74 14.29
C LYS A 63 19.55 -11.74 13.33
N THR A 64 18.23 -11.67 13.36
CA THR A 64 17.46 -10.69 12.57
C THR A 64 17.24 -9.45 13.42
N LYS A 65 17.64 -8.29 12.93
CA LYS A 65 17.46 -7.00 13.60
C LYS A 65 16.67 -6.04 12.71
N ALA A 66 15.63 -5.45 13.27
CA ALA A 66 14.91 -4.37 12.61
C ALA A 66 15.71 -3.07 12.73
N VAL A 67 15.91 -2.39 11.60
CA VAL A 67 16.64 -1.12 11.52
C VAL A 67 15.78 -0.10 10.78
N GLY A 68 15.73 1.14 11.27
CA GLY A 68 14.88 2.20 10.74
C GLY A 68 13.57 2.31 11.49
N GLY A 69 12.51 2.79 10.84
CA GLY A 69 11.17 2.81 11.40
C GLY A 69 10.73 4.15 12.00
N THR A 70 11.42 5.24 11.68
CA THR A 70 11.02 6.60 12.08
C THR A 70 10.12 7.29 11.07
N GLN A 71 10.17 6.87 9.81
CA GLN A 71 9.36 7.44 8.73
C GLN A 71 8.11 6.60 8.45
N ARG A 72 6.97 7.28 8.36
CA ARG A 72 5.71 6.69 7.89
C ARG A 72 5.64 6.73 6.38
N VAL A 73 5.10 5.66 5.82
CA VAL A 73 4.93 5.46 4.39
C VAL A 73 3.51 5.01 4.13
N LEU A 74 2.90 5.52 3.08
CA LEU A 74 1.62 5.08 2.56
C LEU A 74 1.86 4.27 1.28
N SER A 75 1.67 2.97 1.35
CA SER A 75 1.74 2.06 0.21
C SER A 75 0.37 1.92 -0.42
N CYS A 76 0.25 2.30 -1.70
CA CYS A 76 -0.99 2.27 -2.46
C CYS A 76 -1.02 1.13 -3.49
N GLN A 77 0.12 0.50 -3.75
CA GLN A 77 0.23 -0.61 -4.69
C GLN A 77 -0.12 -1.93 -4.02
N PRO A 78 -0.88 -2.82 -4.67
CA PRO A 78 -1.09 -4.17 -4.18
C PRO A 78 0.24 -4.89 -3.97
N ALA A 79 0.40 -5.51 -2.81
CA ALA A 79 1.58 -6.29 -2.47
C ALA A 79 1.19 -7.56 -1.72
N ALA A 80 2.09 -8.54 -1.65
CA ALA A 80 1.84 -9.79 -0.96
C ALA A 80 1.56 -9.61 0.55
N GLY A 81 2.15 -8.58 1.17
CA GLY A 81 2.04 -8.35 2.60
C GLY A 81 0.84 -7.50 3.04
N HIS A 82 0.13 -6.84 2.15
CA HIS A 82 -1.02 -6.00 2.49
C HIS A 82 -2.01 -5.83 1.35
N GLU A 83 -3.29 -5.66 1.68
CA GLU A 83 -4.31 -5.27 0.72
C GLU A 83 -4.22 -3.77 0.43
N SER A 84 -4.07 -3.43 -0.83
CA SER A 84 -4.11 -2.05 -1.31
C SER A 84 -4.78 -1.98 -2.68
N LYS A 85 -5.34 -0.81 -3.00
CA LYS A 85 -6.03 -0.56 -4.27
C LYS A 85 -5.74 0.85 -4.73
N ASN A 86 -5.46 1.00 -6.00
CA ASN A 86 -5.07 2.27 -6.56
C ASN A 86 -5.65 2.46 -7.96
N ARG A 87 -6.68 3.30 -8.06
CA ARG A 87 -7.28 3.71 -9.33
C ARG A 87 -6.74 5.05 -9.86
N TYR A 88 -5.87 5.70 -9.10
CA TYR A 88 -5.27 6.99 -9.52
C TYR A 88 -3.99 6.83 -10.35
N GLY A 89 -3.47 5.62 -10.53
CA GLY A 89 -2.22 5.41 -11.26
C GLY A 89 -0.96 5.83 -10.50
N ILE A 90 -1.01 5.82 -9.17
CA ILE A 90 0.16 6.08 -8.32
C ILE A 90 1.14 4.91 -8.48
N THR A 91 2.40 5.18 -8.77
CA THR A 91 3.41 4.15 -9.09
C THR A 91 4.42 3.89 -7.99
N SER A 92 4.44 4.71 -6.94
CA SER A 92 5.41 4.61 -5.86
C SER A 92 4.76 4.84 -4.49
N ASP A 93 5.42 4.38 -3.45
CA ASP A 93 5.04 4.68 -2.08
C ASP A 93 5.13 6.17 -1.78
N ILE A 94 4.25 6.65 -0.91
CA ILE A 94 4.14 8.05 -0.55
C ILE A 94 4.72 8.25 0.85
N MET A 95 5.72 9.10 0.96
CA MET A 95 6.33 9.45 2.25
C MET A 95 5.43 10.39 3.03
N LEU A 96 5.27 10.11 4.33
CA LEU A 96 4.44 10.88 5.26
C LEU A 96 5.29 11.45 6.42
N PRO A 97 6.23 12.39 6.16
CA PRO A 97 7.15 12.89 7.18
C PRO A 97 6.45 13.74 8.25
N SER A 98 5.43 14.49 7.87
CA SER A 98 4.57 15.27 8.76
C SER A 98 3.15 15.28 8.21
N PRO A 99 2.12 15.66 9.00
CA PRO A 99 0.74 15.73 8.52
C PRO A 99 0.58 16.65 7.30
N GLU A 100 1.18 17.83 7.33
CA GLU A 100 1.09 18.81 6.25
C GLU A 100 1.81 18.35 4.98
N GLN A 101 3.05 17.90 5.11
CA GLN A 101 3.84 17.43 3.99
C GLN A 101 3.28 16.11 3.43
N GLY A 102 2.80 15.23 4.30
CA GLY A 102 2.16 13.97 3.89
C GLY A 102 0.91 14.22 3.04
N TYR A 103 0.09 15.19 3.41
CA TYR A 103 -1.07 15.58 2.62
C TYR A 103 -0.67 16.13 1.23
N LYS A 104 0.33 17.02 1.18
CA LYS A 104 0.85 17.54 -0.09
C LYS A 104 1.39 16.41 -0.98
N ASN A 105 2.19 15.52 -0.41
CA ASN A 105 2.76 14.38 -1.13
C ASN A 105 1.65 13.47 -1.70
N LEU A 106 0.58 13.26 -0.95
CA LEU A 106 -0.57 12.47 -1.41
C LEU A 106 -1.28 13.15 -2.59
N VAL A 107 -1.57 14.44 -2.50
CA VAL A 107 -2.22 15.21 -3.56
C VAL A 107 -1.38 15.23 -4.82
N GLU A 108 -0.09 15.48 -4.70
CA GLU A 108 0.87 15.45 -5.82
C GLU A 108 0.95 14.06 -6.48
N ALA A 109 0.99 13.00 -5.68
CA ALA A 109 1.02 11.63 -6.18
C ALA A 109 -0.25 11.28 -6.95
N ILE A 110 -1.42 11.71 -6.48
CA ILE A 110 -2.71 11.52 -7.18
C ILE A 110 -2.70 12.29 -8.51
N ALA A 111 -2.31 13.56 -8.51
CA ALA A 111 -2.27 14.37 -9.71
C ALA A 111 -1.34 13.77 -10.78
N LYS A 112 -0.12 13.42 -10.39
CA LYS A 112 0.87 12.78 -11.26
C LYS A 112 0.40 11.41 -11.77
N GLY A 113 -0.24 10.63 -10.92
CA GLY A 113 -0.79 9.33 -11.31
C GLY A 113 -1.88 9.47 -12.36
N GLN A 114 -2.78 10.41 -12.21
CA GLN A 114 -3.85 10.69 -13.19
C GLN A 114 -3.29 11.16 -14.55
N GLU A 115 -2.21 11.93 -14.56
CA GLU A 115 -1.52 12.32 -15.80
C GLU A 115 -0.92 11.09 -16.51
N ASN A 116 -0.31 10.19 -15.77
CA ASN A 116 0.24 8.94 -16.31
C ASN A 116 -0.86 8.08 -16.95
N VAL A 117 -2.01 7.92 -16.30
CA VAL A 117 -3.15 7.17 -16.83
C VAL A 117 -3.67 7.78 -18.14
N LYS A 118 -3.81 9.12 -18.19
CA LYS A 118 -4.24 9.82 -19.40
C LYS A 118 -3.23 9.64 -20.55
N ALA A 119 -1.93 9.70 -20.24
CA ALA A 119 -0.87 9.51 -21.25
C ALA A 119 -0.87 8.10 -21.83
N LEU A 120 -1.13 7.08 -21.01
CA LEU A 120 -1.25 5.69 -21.46
C LEU A 120 -2.47 5.49 -22.37
N SER A 121 -3.64 5.99 -21.95
CA SER A 121 -4.88 5.90 -22.75
C SER A 121 -4.74 6.62 -24.11
N ALA A 122 -4.02 7.73 -24.17
CA ALA A 122 -3.76 8.44 -25.43
C ALA A 122 -2.86 7.63 -26.39
N LYS A 123 -1.89 6.87 -25.86
CA LYS A 123 -1.02 6.01 -26.67
C LYS A 123 -1.76 4.78 -27.23
N GLU A 124 -2.66 4.20 -26.45
CA GLU A 124 -3.49 3.07 -26.90
C GLU A 124 -4.39 3.47 -28.05
N ASN A 125 -4.98 4.66 -28.01
CA ASN A 125 -5.84 5.19 -29.08
C ASN A 125 -5.10 5.55 -30.37
N GLN A 126 -3.76 5.71 -30.32
CA GLN A 126 -2.94 5.97 -31.51
C GLN A 126 -2.47 4.68 -32.22
N ASN A 127 -2.56 3.54 -31.56
CA ASN A 127 -2.15 2.24 -32.10
C ASN A 127 -3.32 1.38 -32.64
N VAL A 128 -4.48 1.98 -32.78
CA VAL A 128 -5.68 1.34 -33.36
C VAL A 128 -5.92 1.81 -34.80
#